data_e533646bbb665cd999c62096323c1512
#
_entry.id   e533646bbb665cd999c62096323c1512
#
_cell.length_a   1.000
_cell.length_b   1.000
_cell.length_c   1.000
_cell.angle_alpha   90.00
_cell.angle_beta   90.00
_cell.angle_gamma   90.00
#
_symmetry.space_group_name_H-M   'P 1'
#
loop_
_entity.id
_entity.type
_entity.pdbx_description
1 polymer ?
#
loop_
_entity_poly.entity_id
_entity_poly.type
_entity_poly.pdbx_seq_one_letter_code
_entity_poly.pdbx_strand_id
1 'polypeptide(L)'
;VSADDFTVVDGTAVVTSEGRLYWHKGSADTGANSPLTLQYPDTDGRQESWVAAAGKNGLYLVELGKGEKKVNTLTSGGAGDAAKPVSTDGCVSAAWAQSANNYVRVCSPNVSNPEFGSLQSVSATSDLVFRTNHRLTVLNDVVDGNVWNPSDSTKVIKIQWNTIQT
;
A
#
# COMPACT_ATOMS: atom_id res chain seq x y z
N VAL A 1 24.68 4.52 -4.31
CA VAL A 1 23.49 3.75 -3.87
C VAL A 1 22.35 4.21 -4.76
N SER A 2 21.70 3.29 -5.45
CA SER A 2 20.54 3.58 -6.28
C SER A 2 19.29 3.52 -5.40
N ALA A 3 18.41 4.53 -5.49
CA ALA A 3 17.11 4.46 -4.85
C ALA A 3 16.17 3.57 -5.67
N ASP A 4 15.42 2.69 -5.01
CA ASP A 4 14.43 1.83 -5.65
C ASP A 4 13.09 2.58 -5.85
N ASP A 5 12.67 3.37 -4.85
CA ASP A 5 11.46 4.18 -4.87
C ASP A 5 11.60 5.37 -3.91
N PHE A 6 10.72 6.37 -4.03
CA PHE A 6 10.66 7.50 -3.11
C PHE A 6 9.22 7.99 -2.91
N THR A 7 8.99 8.65 -1.78
CA THR A 7 7.71 9.29 -1.46
C THR A 7 7.90 10.50 -0.56
N VAL A 8 6.84 11.26 -0.33
CA VAL A 8 6.77 12.34 0.65
C VAL A 8 5.59 12.09 1.58
N VAL A 9 5.84 12.05 2.87
CA VAL A 9 4.83 11.85 3.90
C VAL A 9 5.00 12.94 4.95
N ASP A 10 3.95 13.71 5.20
CA ASP A 10 3.96 14.83 6.15
C ASP A 10 5.18 15.75 5.98
N GLY A 11 5.47 16.11 4.73
CA GLY A 11 6.61 16.96 4.38
C GLY A 11 7.99 16.31 4.52
N THR A 12 8.05 15.03 4.88
CA THR A 12 9.30 14.26 5.00
C THR A 12 9.50 13.41 3.75
N ALA A 13 10.60 13.64 3.03
CA ALA A 13 11.01 12.79 1.93
C ALA A 13 11.57 11.47 2.48
N VAL A 14 11.09 10.36 1.93
CA VAL A 14 11.52 9.00 2.26
C VAL A 14 11.95 8.30 0.99
N VAL A 15 13.08 7.61 1.02
CA VAL A 15 13.57 6.78 -0.07
C VAL A 15 13.79 5.36 0.41
N THR A 16 13.66 4.39 -0.49
CA THR A 16 14.02 3.00 -0.22
C THR A 16 15.16 2.55 -1.11
N SER A 17 16.03 1.74 -0.55
CA SER A 17 17.13 1.09 -1.24
C SER A 17 17.48 -0.21 -0.51
N GLU A 18 17.60 -1.31 -1.25
CA GLU A 18 18.04 -2.61 -0.73
C GLU A 18 17.26 -3.05 0.53
N GLY A 19 15.93 -2.87 0.54
CA GLY A 19 15.07 -3.25 1.66
C GLY A 19 15.15 -2.34 2.89
N ARG A 20 15.83 -1.21 2.80
CA ARG A 20 15.90 -0.20 3.87
C ARG A 20 15.19 1.09 3.45
N LEU A 21 14.60 1.75 4.44
CA LEU A 21 14.04 3.09 4.29
C LEU A 21 14.99 4.11 4.90
N TYR A 22 15.10 5.28 4.24
CA TYR A 22 15.93 6.40 4.67
C TYR A 22 15.15 7.71 4.58
N TRP A 23 15.33 8.57 5.56
CA TRP A 23 14.81 9.93 5.57
C TRP A 23 15.81 10.86 6.28
N HIS A 24 15.62 12.15 6.20
CA HIS A 24 16.57 13.16 6.70
C HIS A 24 17.09 12.88 8.14
N LYS A 25 16.25 12.35 9.02
CA LYS A 25 16.60 12.18 10.45
C LYS A 25 16.80 10.74 10.87
N GLY A 26 16.58 9.77 10.00
CA GLY A 26 16.63 8.37 10.41
C GLY A 26 16.57 7.37 9.29
N SER A 27 16.50 6.11 9.69
CA SER A 27 16.41 4.95 8.80
C SER A 27 15.64 3.81 9.47
N ALA A 28 15.25 2.83 8.67
CA ALA A 28 14.67 1.58 9.15
C ALA A 28 15.04 0.43 8.22
N ASP A 29 15.39 -0.70 8.81
CA ASP A 29 15.65 -1.95 8.08
C ASP A 29 14.39 -2.82 8.11
N THR A 30 13.83 -3.11 6.94
CA THR A 30 12.64 -3.96 6.85
C THR A 30 12.98 -5.44 6.84
N GLY A 31 14.23 -5.79 6.60
CA GLY A 31 14.65 -7.18 6.36
C GLY A 31 14.14 -7.76 5.04
N ALA A 32 13.54 -6.96 4.17
CA ALA A 32 13.04 -7.42 2.89
C ALA A 32 14.19 -7.73 1.93
N ASN A 33 14.09 -8.89 1.27
CA ASN A 33 15.07 -9.35 0.28
C ASN A 33 14.66 -9.01 -1.18
N SER A 34 13.63 -8.18 -1.33
CA SER A 34 13.11 -7.75 -2.64
C SER A 34 12.86 -6.25 -2.62
N PRO A 35 12.84 -5.59 -3.78
CA PRO A 35 12.49 -4.19 -3.86
C PRO A 35 11.16 -3.89 -3.17
N LEU A 36 11.09 -2.74 -2.52
CA LEU A 36 9.90 -2.24 -1.85
C LEU A 36 9.29 -1.12 -2.69
N THR A 37 7.96 -1.05 -2.72
CA THR A 37 7.25 0.11 -3.22
C THR A 37 6.72 0.93 -2.05
N LEU A 38 7.05 2.22 -2.02
CA LEU A 38 6.57 3.14 -1.01
C LEU A 38 5.15 3.61 -1.31
N GLN A 39 4.41 4.02 -0.31
CA GLN A 39 3.07 4.59 -0.49
C GLN A 39 3.11 5.81 -1.43
N TYR A 40 1.96 6.13 -2.05
CA TYR A 40 1.80 7.42 -2.71
C TYR A 40 2.01 8.57 -1.72
N PRO A 41 2.47 9.74 -2.19
CA PRO A 41 2.60 10.92 -1.33
C PRO A 41 1.32 11.18 -0.55
N ASP A 42 1.47 11.42 0.74
CA ASP A 42 0.35 11.69 1.64
C ASP A 42 0.09 13.19 1.70
N THR A 43 -1.10 13.58 1.30
CA THR A 43 -1.58 14.97 1.34
C THR A 43 -2.65 15.21 2.38
N ASP A 44 -3.07 14.18 3.12
CA ASP A 44 -4.23 14.22 4.00
C ASP A 44 -3.92 14.77 5.41
N GLY A 45 -2.67 15.23 5.64
CA GLY A 45 -2.27 15.91 6.87
C GLY A 45 -2.44 15.02 8.12
N ARG A 46 -2.02 13.76 8.06
CA ARG A 46 -1.99 12.89 9.24
C ARG A 46 -1.20 13.56 10.36
N GLN A 47 -1.71 13.48 11.59
CA GLN A 47 -1.03 14.03 12.74
C GLN A 47 0.21 13.23 13.18
N GLU A 48 0.29 11.97 12.76
CA GLU A 48 1.39 11.06 13.06
C GLU A 48 2.18 10.77 11.79
N SER A 49 3.46 11.14 11.80
CA SER A 49 4.35 10.89 10.66
C SER A 49 4.80 9.43 10.66
N TRP A 50 4.17 8.62 9.84
CA TRP A 50 4.58 7.25 9.56
C TRP A 50 4.42 6.93 8.08
N VAL A 51 5.24 6.01 7.60
CA VAL A 51 5.29 5.61 6.20
C VAL A 51 5.00 4.12 6.06
N ALA A 52 4.36 3.77 4.95
CA ALA A 52 4.14 2.39 4.55
C ALA A 52 4.94 2.05 3.30
N ALA A 53 5.55 0.87 3.33
CA ALA A 53 6.20 0.27 2.18
C ALA A 53 5.65 -1.14 1.97
N ALA A 54 5.34 -1.50 0.75
CA ALA A 54 4.86 -2.84 0.39
C ALA A 54 5.94 -3.62 -0.36
N GLY A 55 6.09 -4.88 -0.03
CA GLY A 55 6.91 -5.85 -0.73
C GLY A 55 6.13 -7.13 -0.97
N LYS A 56 6.76 -8.11 -1.63
CA LYS A 56 6.11 -9.39 -1.96
C LYS A 56 5.53 -10.12 -0.74
N ASN A 57 6.15 -9.96 0.43
CA ASN A 57 5.83 -10.73 1.62
C ASN A 57 5.00 -9.96 2.65
N GLY A 58 4.69 -8.69 2.41
CA GLY A 58 3.91 -7.92 3.36
C GLY A 58 3.99 -6.42 3.23
N LEU A 59 3.35 -5.77 4.18
CA LEU A 59 3.34 -4.34 4.39
C LEU A 59 4.23 -4.01 5.58
N TYR A 60 5.13 -3.06 5.40
CA TYR A 60 6.09 -2.59 6.39
C TYR A 60 5.70 -1.18 6.81
N LEU A 61 5.52 -0.96 8.10
CA LEU A 61 5.06 0.29 8.68
C LEU A 61 6.14 0.85 9.60
N VAL A 62 6.51 2.10 9.40
CA VAL A 62 7.61 2.74 10.11
C VAL A 62 7.19 4.13 10.58
N GLU A 63 7.29 4.39 11.89
CA GLU A 63 7.17 5.74 12.41
C GLU A 63 8.40 6.56 12.02
N LEU A 64 8.19 7.72 11.40
CA LEU A 64 9.27 8.63 11.04
C LEU A 64 9.73 9.40 12.29
N GLY A 65 11.04 9.53 12.43
CA GLY A 65 11.59 10.21 13.57
C GLY A 65 13.11 10.18 13.52
N LYS A 66 13.79 10.51 14.62
CA LYS A 66 15.25 10.54 14.70
C LYS A 66 15.81 9.12 14.95
N GLY A 67 16.88 8.79 14.26
CA GLY A 67 17.62 7.54 14.45
C GLY A 67 17.03 6.34 13.72
N GLU A 68 17.54 5.16 14.03
CA GLU A 68 17.02 3.91 13.48
C GLU A 68 15.70 3.55 14.14
N LYS A 69 14.72 3.20 13.33
CA LYS A 69 13.35 2.90 13.77
C LYS A 69 13.00 1.43 13.62
N LYS A 70 12.15 0.97 14.53
CA LYS A 70 11.54 -0.36 14.44
C LYS A 70 10.54 -0.38 13.30
N VAL A 71 10.54 -1.48 12.56
CA VAL A 71 9.56 -1.79 11.54
C VAL A 71 8.47 -2.71 12.12
N ASN A 72 7.23 -2.34 11.92
CA ASN A 72 6.10 -3.23 12.17
C ASN A 72 5.65 -3.84 10.85
N THR A 73 5.50 -5.15 10.82
CA THR A 73 5.22 -5.90 9.58
C THR A 73 3.87 -6.58 9.66
N LEU A 74 3.07 -6.38 8.61
CA LEU A 74 1.88 -7.18 8.32
C LEU A 74 2.20 -8.13 7.16
N THR A 75 2.23 -9.41 7.46
CA THR A 75 2.53 -10.44 6.45
C THR A 75 1.33 -10.63 5.53
N SER A 76 1.56 -10.61 4.23
CA SER A 76 0.50 -10.82 3.22
C SER A 76 0.01 -12.26 3.10
N GLY A 77 0.70 -13.20 3.74
CA GLY A 77 0.35 -14.63 3.68
C GLY A 77 0.74 -15.34 2.38
N GLY A 78 1.40 -14.67 1.45
CA GLY A 78 1.85 -15.27 0.19
C GLY A 78 2.78 -14.35 -0.59
N ALA A 79 3.38 -14.87 -1.65
CA ALA A 79 4.24 -14.13 -2.56
C ALA A 79 3.41 -13.61 -3.73
N GLY A 80 3.36 -12.29 -3.91
CA GLY A 80 2.67 -11.65 -5.03
C GLY A 80 3.18 -10.23 -5.22
N ASP A 81 2.98 -9.68 -6.41
CA ASP A 81 3.35 -8.29 -6.65
C ASP A 81 2.43 -7.36 -5.86
N ALA A 82 3.03 -6.42 -5.17
CA ALA A 82 2.32 -5.45 -4.35
C ALA A 82 1.93 -4.23 -5.17
N ALA A 83 0.68 -3.78 -5.03
CA ALA A 83 0.29 -2.46 -5.47
C ALA A 83 1.01 -1.40 -4.62
N LYS A 84 1.31 -0.24 -5.20
CA LYS A 84 1.80 0.92 -4.45
C LYS A 84 0.75 1.30 -3.40
N PRO A 85 1.08 1.28 -2.09
CA PRO A 85 0.11 1.60 -1.04
C PRO A 85 -0.46 3.01 -1.17
N VAL A 86 -1.68 3.21 -0.72
CA VAL A 86 -2.34 4.51 -0.74
C VAL A 86 -2.83 4.89 0.66
N SER A 87 -2.69 6.16 1.02
CA SER A 87 -3.25 6.72 2.24
C SER A 87 -4.56 7.44 1.95
N THR A 88 -5.60 7.12 2.73
CA THR A 88 -6.92 7.78 2.64
C THR A 88 -7.53 7.82 4.04
N ASP A 89 -8.02 8.97 4.46
CA ASP A 89 -8.64 9.18 5.79
C ASP A 89 -7.75 8.69 6.95
N GLY A 90 -6.45 8.94 6.88
CA GLY A 90 -5.49 8.54 7.92
C GLY A 90 -5.13 7.05 7.95
N CYS A 91 -5.65 6.26 7.04
CA CYS A 91 -5.37 4.83 6.93
C CYS A 91 -4.61 4.51 5.63
N VAL A 92 -3.75 3.52 5.67
CA VAL A 92 -3.06 3.00 4.49
C VAL A 92 -3.72 1.72 4.03
N SER A 93 -3.98 1.64 2.74
CA SER A 93 -4.42 0.42 2.06
C SER A 93 -3.30 -0.17 1.22
N ALA A 94 -3.17 -1.49 1.26
CA ALA A 94 -2.24 -2.27 0.44
C ALA A 94 -2.94 -3.49 -0.16
N ALA A 95 -2.47 -3.92 -1.32
CA ALA A 95 -3.02 -5.06 -2.04
C ALA A 95 -1.92 -5.82 -2.78
N TRP A 96 -2.15 -7.12 -3.00
CA TRP A 96 -1.21 -8.03 -3.65
C TRP A 96 -1.89 -8.86 -4.73
N ALA A 97 -1.17 -9.15 -5.80
CA ALA A 97 -1.59 -10.03 -6.88
C ALA A 97 -1.50 -11.51 -6.46
N GLN A 98 -2.40 -11.94 -5.58
CA GLN A 98 -2.49 -13.32 -5.09
C GLN A 98 -3.95 -13.70 -4.79
N SER A 99 -4.21 -14.97 -4.53
CA SER A 99 -5.59 -15.49 -4.46
C SER A 99 -6.30 -15.32 -3.11
N ALA A 100 -5.57 -15.06 -2.01
CA ALA A 100 -6.16 -14.97 -0.67
C ALA A 100 -5.42 -13.95 0.19
N ASN A 101 -6.15 -13.32 1.14
CA ASN A 101 -5.59 -12.29 2.03
C ASN A 101 -4.80 -11.22 1.28
N ASN A 102 -5.35 -10.81 0.13
CA ASN A 102 -4.68 -9.97 -0.85
C ASN A 102 -4.97 -8.48 -0.67
N TYR A 103 -5.64 -8.09 0.42
CA TYR A 103 -5.92 -6.72 0.78
C TYR A 103 -5.80 -6.51 2.29
N VAL A 104 -5.22 -5.37 2.67
CA VAL A 104 -5.20 -4.91 4.05
C VAL A 104 -5.39 -3.40 4.12
N ARG A 105 -6.11 -2.95 5.15
CA ARG A 105 -6.21 -1.56 5.54
C ARG A 105 -5.76 -1.40 6.99
N VAL A 106 -4.93 -0.42 7.27
CA VAL A 106 -4.37 -0.17 8.60
C VAL A 106 -4.33 1.33 8.87
N CYS A 107 -4.77 1.73 10.08
CA CYS A 107 -4.87 3.14 10.48
C CYS A 107 -3.83 3.53 11.54
N SER A 108 -2.89 2.65 11.84
CA SER A 108 -1.83 2.89 12.82
C SER A 108 -0.56 2.15 12.43
N PRO A 109 0.63 2.73 12.63
CA PRO A 109 1.89 2.03 12.40
C PRO A 109 2.11 0.86 13.37
N ASN A 110 1.38 0.82 14.50
CA ASN A 110 1.51 -0.23 15.51
C ASN A 110 0.74 -1.51 15.20
N VAL A 111 0.11 -1.59 14.02
CA VAL A 111 -0.64 -2.76 13.51
C VAL A 111 -1.69 -3.34 14.48
N SER A 112 -2.24 -2.51 15.35
CA SER A 112 -3.10 -2.96 16.44
C SER A 112 -4.46 -3.47 15.98
N ASN A 113 -4.98 -3.01 14.85
CA ASN A 113 -6.29 -3.43 14.32
C ASN A 113 -6.29 -3.38 12.77
N PRO A 114 -5.55 -4.28 12.10
CA PRO A 114 -5.58 -4.34 10.64
C PRO A 114 -6.91 -4.95 10.16
N GLU A 115 -7.47 -4.35 9.11
CA GLU A 115 -8.62 -4.90 8.39
C GLU A 115 -8.10 -5.69 7.18
N PHE A 116 -8.31 -7.00 7.16
CA PHE A 116 -7.95 -7.86 6.04
C PHE A 116 -9.15 -8.14 5.15
N GLY A 117 -8.88 -8.31 3.85
CA GLY A 117 -9.86 -8.72 2.89
C GLY A 117 -9.29 -9.65 1.83
N SER A 118 -10.19 -10.37 1.17
CA SER A 118 -9.87 -11.18 -0.01
C SER A 118 -10.64 -10.64 -1.20
N LEU A 119 -9.95 -9.94 -2.07
CA LEU A 119 -10.50 -9.39 -3.31
C LEU A 119 -10.80 -10.55 -4.27
N GLN A 120 -12.02 -10.57 -4.80
CA GLN A 120 -12.42 -11.59 -5.77
C GLN A 120 -11.74 -11.38 -7.12
N SER A 121 -11.45 -12.46 -7.82
CA SER A 121 -10.93 -12.44 -9.20
C SER A 121 -9.52 -11.85 -9.36
N VAL A 122 -8.74 -11.78 -8.30
CA VAL A 122 -7.31 -11.44 -8.38
C VAL A 122 -6.51 -12.70 -8.69
N SER A 123 -5.53 -12.56 -9.56
CA SER A 123 -4.61 -13.64 -9.97
C SER A 123 -3.16 -13.18 -9.89
N ALA A 124 -2.23 -14.10 -10.01
CA ALA A 124 -0.79 -13.80 -10.01
C ALA A 124 -0.34 -12.93 -11.21
N THR A 125 -1.19 -12.82 -12.24
CA THR A 125 -0.96 -11.98 -13.42
C THR A 125 -1.66 -10.63 -13.34
N SER A 126 -2.43 -10.38 -12.28
CA SER A 126 -3.09 -9.09 -12.04
C SER A 126 -2.04 -8.00 -11.82
N ASP A 127 -2.30 -6.84 -12.39
CA ASP A 127 -1.54 -5.61 -12.13
C ASP A 127 -2.44 -4.62 -11.39
N LEU A 128 -2.25 -4.56 -10.08
CA LEU A 128 -3.12 -3.85 -9.16
C LEU A 128 -2.65 -2.40 -8.96
N VAL A 129 -3.54 -1.45 -9.21
CA VAL A 129 -3.25 -0.02 -9.07
C VAL A 129 -4.35 0.66 -8.26
N PHE A 130 -3.96 1.28 -7.15
CA PHE A 130 -4.85 2.15 -6.40
C PHE A 130 -5.07 3.48 -7.11
N ARG A 131 -6.31 3.97 -7.06
CA ARG A 131 -6.70 5.31 -7.48
C ARG A 131 -7.48 5.98 -6.36
N THR A 132 -7.22 7.25 -6.12
CA THR A 132 -7.92 8.03 -5.09
C THR A 132 -8.27 9.43 -5.58
N ASN A 133 -9.36 9.96 -5.05
CA ASN A 133 -9.79 11.35 -5.22
C ASN A 133 -9.91 12.07 -3.88
N HIS A 134 -9.07 11.73 -2.91
CA HIS A 134 -9.06 12.20 -1.51
C HIS A 134 -10.15 11.63 -0.59
N ARG A 135 -11.26 11.16 -1.12
CA ARG A 135 -12.38 10.60 -0.32
C ARG A 135 -12.70 9.16 -0.64
N LEU A 136 -12.50 8.78 -1.88
CA LEU A 136 -12.79 7.45 -2.36
C LEU A 136 -11.52 6.83 -2.90
N THR A 137 -11.22 5.64 -2.43
CA THR A 137 -10.15 4.80 -2.96
C THR A 137 -10.77 3.66 -3.75
N VAL A 138 -10.34 3.48 -4.98
CA VAL A 138 -10.64 2.31 -5.79
C VAL A 138 -9.35 1.57 -6.12
N LEU A 139 -9.47 0.26 -6.28
CA LEU A 139 -8.39 -0.60 -6.73
C LEU A 139 -8.77 -1.15 -8.12
N ASN A 140 -7.87 -1.01 -9.07
CA ASN A 140 -8.05 -1.50 -10.42
C ASN A 140 -7.05 -2.61 -10.71
N ASP A 141 -7.49 -3.66 -11.39
CA ASP A 141 -6.62 -4.54 -12.15
C ASP A 141 -6.54 -4.00 -13.57
N VAL A 142 -5.39 -3.49 -13.97
CA VAL A 142 -5.23 -2.87 -15.30
C VAL A 142 -5.05 -3.89 -16.41
N VAL A 143 -4.84 -5.15 -16.08
CA VAL A 143 -4.76 -6.27 -17.04
C VAL A 143 -6.16 -6.82 -17.35
N ASP A 144 -6.93 -7.15 -16.32
CA ASP A 144 -8.23 -7.80 -16.47
C ASP A 144 -9.40 -6.81 -16.45
N GLY A 145 -9.16 -5.55 -16.11
CA GLY A 145 -10.16 -4.48 -16.05
C GLY A 145 -11.12 -4.60 -14.86
N ASN A 146 -10.79 -5.43 -13.86
CA ASN A 146 -11.57 -5.53 -12.64
C ASN A 146 -11.37 -4.28 -11.77
N VAL A 147 -12.44 -3.86 -11.09
CA VAL A 147 -12.44 -2.71 -10.17
C VAL A 147 -13.08 -3.10 -8.86
N TRP A 148 -12.50 -2.68 -7.76
CA TRP A 148 -13.03 -2.85 -6.42
C TRP A 148 -13.08 -1.50 -5.69
N ASN A 149 -14.09 -1.35 -4.81
CA ASN A 149 -14.04 -0.38 -3.72
C ASN A 149 -13.73 -1.15 -2.42
N PRO A 150 -12.47 -1.34 -2.05
CA PRO A 150 -12.11 -2.23 -0.95
C PRO A 150 -12.52 -1.69 0.42
N SER A 151 -12.76 -0.38 0.56
CA SER A 151 -13.28 0.23 1.79
C SER A 151 -14.74 -0.10 2.08
N ASP A 152 -15.48 -0.53 1.07
CA ASP A 152 -16.91 -0.86 1.16
C ASP A 152 -17.16 -2.33 0.85
N SER A 153 -16.52 -2.87 -0.18
CA SER A 153 -16.70 -4.26 -0.60
C SER A 153 -15.46 -4.81 -1.29
N THR A 154 -15.08 -6.04 -0.97
CA THR A 154 -14.03 -6.78 -1.69
C THR A 154 -14.54 -7.47 -2.96
N LYS A 155 -15.82 -7.30 -3.29
CA LYS A 155 -16.41 -7.82 -4.52
C LYS A 155 -16.06 -6.93 -5.70
N VAL A 156 -15.93 -7.54 -6.87
CA VAL A 156 -15.73 -6.82 -8.13
C VAL A 156 -16.92 -5.91 -8.42
N ILE A 157 -16.65 -4.65 -8.68
CA ILE A 157 -17.65 -3.71 -9.20
C ILE A 157 -17.81 -3.99 -10.70
N LYS A 158 -18.98 -4.48 -11.08
CA LYS A 158 -19.31 -4.69 -12.50
C LYS A 158 -19.68 -3.36 -13.13
N ILE A 159 -18.75 -2.78 -13.88
CA ILE A 159 -19.03 -1.57 -14.65
C ILE A 159 -19.72 -1.99 -15.95
N GLN A 160 -20.99 -1.60 -16.11
CA GLN A 160 -21.73 -1.82 -17.35
C GLN A 160 -21.40 -0.70 -18.34
N TRP A 161 -20.31 -0.83 -19.05
CA TRP A 161 -19.87 0.16 -20.06
C TRP A 161 -20.90 0.42 -21.15
N ASN A 162 -21.77 -0.56 -21.44
CA ASN A 162 -22.80 -0.47 -22.48
C ASN A 162 -24.00 0.44 -22.11
N THR A 163 -24.08 0.88 -20.85
CA THR A 163 -25.17 1.77 -20.39
C THR A 163 -24.76 3.23 -20.32
N ILE A 164 -23.50 3.55 -20.59
CA ILE A 164 -23.02 4.92 -20.74
C ILE A 164 -23.37 5.34 -22.18
N GLN A 165 -24.64 5.57 -22.43
CA GLN A 165 -25.07 6.25 -23.64
C GLN A 165 -24.89 7.76 -23.44
N THR A 166 -24.15 8.35 -24.34
CA THR A 166 -24.00 9.78 -24.53
C THR A 166 -25.32 10.50 -24.70
#